data_f5caf5682c8fa42f16b130bfe335e5b4
#
_entry.id   f5caf5682c8fa42f16b130bfe335e5b4
#
_cell.length_a   1.000
_cell.length_b   1.000
_cell.length_c   1.000
_cell.angle_alpha   90.00
_cell.angle_beta   90.00
_cell.angle_gamma   90.00
#
_symmetry.space_group_name_H-M   'P 1'
#
loop_
_entity.id
_entity.type
_entity.pdbx_description
1 polymer ?
#
loop_
_entity_poly.entity_id
_entity_poly.type
_entity_poly.pdbx_seq_one_letter_code
_entity_poly.pdbx_strand_id
1 'polypeptide(L)'
;MPALTDLSNVRTSVDQANGLPNAHYIDPGVFEEEKHALLFSQWAGLAVGADVPEPGDAKPLEFLGMPLLLLRDKDGQVRVFQNICRHRGMILVEEPRKIEGAIRCPYHSWCYSTKGALVSTPHVGGPGHNTHESIKRDELGLTEIRSHLWRDVVWINVSGDAPAFEDAMADLIARWREFDLPVYHGGADSRFTLEVQTNWKLAVENYCESYHLPWVHPGLNSYSRLEDHYHIEKPGEYSGQGTLVYRQLTNETGQTFPDFAEVGAKWNEQAEYVAAYPNVLLGVHRD
;
A
#
# COMPACT_ATOMS: atom_id res chain seq x y z
N MET A 1 14.36 26.27 -5.06
CA MET A 1 13.14 25.46 -5.07
C MET A 1 12.11 26.18 -5.90
N PRO A 2 11.46 25.58 -6.91
CA PRO A 2 10.30 26.19 -7.49
C PRO A 2 9.29 26.45 -6.36
N ALA A 3 8.72 27.63 -6.31
CA ALA A 3 7.67 27.94 -5.35
C ALA A 3 6.54 26.94 -5.57
N LEU A 4 6.08 26.28 -4.50
CA LEU A 4 4.86 25.48 -4.54
C LEU A 4 3.82 26.30 -5.31
N THR A 5 3.30 25.75 -6.38
CA THR A 5 2.29 26.41 -7.20
C THR A 5 1.13 26.79 -6.29
N ASP A 6 0.64 28.01 -6.42
CA ASP A 6 -0.53 28.46 -5.64
C ASP A 6 -1.73 27.55 -5.96
N LEU A 7 -2.19 26.81 -4.97
CA LEU A 7 -3.33 25.90 -5.05
C LEU A 7 -4.64 26.54 -4.53
N SER A 8 -4.67 27.87 -4.35
CA SER A 8 -5.86 28.57 -3.83
C SER A 8 -7.09 28.32 -4.70
N ASN A 9 -6.90 28.23 -6.02
CA ASN A 9 -7.96 27.96 -7.01
C ASN A 9 -8.47 26.50 -6.98
N VAL A 10 -7.71 25.59 -6.38
CA VAL A 10 -8.12 24.19 -6.19
C VAL A 10 -8.80 24.03 -4.83
N ARG A 11 -8.31 24.75 -3.81
CA ARG A 11 -8.81 24.71 -2.43
C ARG A 11 -9.97 25.68 -2.20
N THR A 12 -11.00 25.54 -2.99
CA THR A 12 -12.22 26.35 -2.90
C THR A 12 -13.45 25.46 -2.99
N SER A 13 -14.66 26.02 -3.00
CA SER A 13 -15.89 25.24 -3.16
C SER A 13 -15.90 24.49 -4.50
N VAL A 14 -16.50 23.29 -4.53
CA VAL A 14 -16.47 22.40 -5.70
C VAL A 14 -17.01 23.07 -6.97
N ASP A 15 -18.02 23.94 -6.84
CA ASP A 15 -18.61 24.68 -7.95
C ASP A 15 -17.69 25.78 -8.52
N GLN A 16 -16.59 26.09 -7.84
CA GLN A 16 -15.61 27.11 -8.25
C GLN A 16 -14.19 26.57 -8.38
N ALA A 17 -13.96 25.36 -7.95
CA ALA A 17 -12.64 24.75 -8.00
C ALA A 17 -12.19 24.50 -9.44
N ASN A 18 -10.91 24.78 -9.72
CA ASN A 18 -10.25 24.35 -10.94
C ASN A 18 -9.51 23.03 -10.70
N GLY A 19 -9.19 22.32 -11.79
CA GLY A 19 -8.26 21.21 -11.72
C GLY A 19 -6.85 21.67 -11.31
N LEU A 20 -6.01 20.73 -10.92
CA LEU A 20 -4.61 21.00 -10.62
C LEU A 20 -3.89 21.64 -11.81
N PRO A 21 -2.98 22.59 -11.60
CA PRO A 21 -2.13 23.12 -12.67
C PRO A 21 -1.36 22.01 -13.39
N ASN A 22 -1.16 22.14 -14.70
CA ASN A 22 -0.49 21.13 -15.53
C ASN A 22 0.87 20.67 -14.97
N ALA A 23 1.62 21.57 -14.33
CA ALA A 23 2.91 21.21 -13.70
C ALA A 23 2.79 20.06 -12.70
N HIS A 24 1.67 19.95 -11.99
CA HIS A 24 1.42 18.85 -11.05
C HIS A 24 1.28 17.47 -11.71
N TYR A 25 1.10 17.42 -13.02
CA TYR A 25 1.00 16.16 -13.76
C TYR A 25 2.25 15.82 -14.58
N ILE A 26 3.05 16.82 -14.94
CA ILE A 26 4.13 16.63 -15.91
C ILE A 26 5.51 17.07 -15.44
N ASP A 27 5.61 17.86 -14.36
CA ASP A 27 6.91 18.35 -13.87
C ASP A 27 7.55 17.34 -12.92
N PRO A 28 8.74 16.79 -13.24
CA PRO A 28 9.42 15.83 -12.39
C PRO A 28 9.86 16.45 -11.05
N GLY A 29 10.09 17.77 -10.98
CA GLY A 29 10.42 18.44 -9.71
C GLY A 29 9.23 18.46 -8.76
N VAL A 30 8.02 18.69 -9.28
CA VAL A 30 6.79 18.57 -8.48
C VAL A 30 6.59 17.13 -7.99
N PHE A 31 6.84 16.13 -8.84
CA PHE A 31 6.76 14.73 -8.42
C PHE A 31 7.74 14.39 -7.30
N GLU A 32 8.99 14.88 -7.35
CA GLU A 32 9.95 14.66 -6.27
C GLU A 32 9.50 15.34 -4.96
N GLU A 33 8.88 16.51 -5.01
CA GLU A 33 8.29 17.14 -3.84
C GLU A 33 7.12 16.31 -3.28
N GLU A 34 6.20 15.83 -4.13
CA GLU A 34 5.06 14.97 -3.75
C GLU A 34 5.53 13.64 -3.15
N LYS A 35 6.59 13.05 -3.71
CA LYS A 35 7.18 11.82 -3.17
C LYS A 35 7.54 11.97 -1.70
N HIS A 36 8.18 13.07 -1.34
CA HIS A 36 8.57 13.32 0.05
C HIS A 36 7.40 13.81 0.93
N ALA A 37 6.60 14.73 0.41
CA ALA A 37 5.53 15.36 1.18
C ALA A 37 4.28 14.48 1.36
N LEU A 38 4.05 13.50 0.49
CA LEU A 38 2.88 12.63 0.50
C LEU A 38 3.27 11.15 0.65
N LEU A 39 3.98 10.59 -0.35
CA LEU A 39 4.20 9.15 -0.45
C LEU A 39 5.14 8.61 0.63
N PHE A 40 6.08 9.41 1.14
CA PHE A 40 6.98 9.01 2.23
C PHE A 40 6.48 9.46 3.61
N SER A 41 5.77 10.60 3.69
CA SER A 41 5.34 11.15 4.97
C SER A 41 3.98 10.63 5.45
N GLN A 42 3.12 10.17 4.55
CA GLN A 42 1.84 9.57 4.89
C GLN A 42 1.94 8.03 4.94
N TRP A 43 0.85 7.38 5.30
CA TRP A 43 0.71 5.94 5.15
C TRP A 43 0.44 5.59 3.70
N ALA A 44 1.39 4.94 3.04
CA ALA A 44 1.28 4.51 1.64
C ALA A 44 1.15 2.99 1.55
N GLY A 45 0.37 2.50 0.60
CA GLY A 45 0.28 1.08 0.30
C GLY A 45 1.52 0.59 -0.44
N LEU A 46 2.05 -0.55 -0.03
CA LEU A 46 3.23 -1.18 -0.63
C LEU A 46 2.91 -2.51 -1.33
N ALA A 47 2.17 -3.38 -0.67
CA ALA A 47 1.97 -4.77 -1.06
C ALA A 47 0.74 -5.35 -0.35
N VAL A 48 0.54 -6.66 -0.45
CA VAL A 48 -0.44 -7.39 0.35
C VAL A 48 0.25 -8.43 1.25
N GLY A 49 -0.33 -8.72 2.40
CA GLY A 49 0.21 -9.69 3.36
C GLY A 49 0.31 -11.11 2.78
N ALA A 50 -0.59 -11.45 1.85
CA ALA A 50 -0.55 -12.70 1.10
C ALA A 50 0.65 -12.85 0.14
N ASP A 51 1.46 -11.83 -0.04
CA ASP A 51 2.74 -11.94 -0.75
C ASP A 51 3.80 -12.69 0.05
N VAL A 52 3.60 -12.77 1.37
CA VAL A 52 4.46 -13.50 2.31
C VAL A 52 3.57 -14.29 3.28
N PRO A 53 2.86 -15.34 2.79
CA PRO A 53 1.79 -16.01 3.55
C PRO A 53 2.30 -16.74 4.80
N GLU A 54 3.52 -17.28 4.79
CA GLU A 54 4.05 -18.12 5.83
C GLU A 54 5.26 -17.50 6.56
N PRO A 55 5.46 -17.79 7.85
CA PRO A 55 6.65 -17.36 8.56
C PRO A 55 7.94 -17.72 7.83
N GLY A 56 8.81 -16.73 7.65
CA GLY A 56 10.06 -16.83 6.90
C GLY A 56 9.93 -16.44 5.42
N ASP A 57 8.73 -16.30 4.88
CA ASP A 57 8.58 -15.81 3.51
C ASP A 57 9.09 -14.39 3.38
N ALA A 58 9.88 -14.16 2.34
CA ALA A 58 10.52 -12.88 2.07
C ALA A 58 10.41 -12.52 0.59
N LYS A 59 9.99 -11.28 0.31
CA LYS A 59 9.82 -10.75 -1.04
C LYS A 59 10.53 -9.40 -1.15
N PRO A 60 11.51 -9.26 -2.07
CA PRO A 60 12.08 -7.96 -2.38
C PRO A 60 11.06 -7.12 -3.17
N LEU A 61 11.01 -5.83 -2.88
CA LEU A 61 10.16 -4.86 -3.51
C LEU A 61 10.94 -3.57 -3.74
N GLU A 62 10.43 -2.73 -4.61
CA GLU A 62 10.91 -1.36 -4.77
C GLU A 62 9.76 -0.38 -4.49
N PHE A 63 10.03 0.66 -3.75
CA PHE A 63 9.10 1.76 -3.53
C PHE A 63 9.78 3.09 -3.87
N LEU A 64 9.48 3.62 -5.04
CA LEU A 64 9.97 4.92 -5.53
C LEU A 64 11.51 5.04 -5.48
N GLY A 65 12.21 4.01 -5.94
CA GLY A 65 13.68 3.91 -5.95
C GLY A 65 14.30 3.37 -4.66
N MET A 66 13.50 3.08 -3.64
CA MET A 66 13.97 2.50 -2.38
C MET A 66 13.84 0.98 -2.42
N PRO A 67 14.93 0.21 -2.33
CA PRO A 67 14.86 -1.24 -2.24
C PRO A 67 14.34 -1.66 -0.86
N LEU A 68 13.23 -2.36 -0.82
CA LEU A 68 12.57 -2.84 0.38
C LEU A 68 12.54 -4.38 0.43
N LEU A 69 12.43 -4.91 1.62
CA LEU A 69 12.23 -6.32 1.91
C LEU A 69 10.97 -6.50 2.73
N LEU A 70 9.95 -7.06 2.11
CA LEU A 70 8.74 -7.53 2.79
C LEU A 70 9.04 -8.92 3.36
N LEU A 71 8.74 -9.14 4.62
CA LEU A 71 9.04 -10.38 5.32
C LEU A 71 7.94 -10.70 6.32
N ARG A 72 7.53 -11.97 6.41
CA ARG A 72 6.78 -12.45 7.57
C ARG A 72 7.76 -13.06 8.57
N ASP A 73 7.83 -12.47 9.75
CA ASP A 73 8.75 -12.94 10.77
C ASP A 73 8.29 -14.31 11.38
N LYS A 74 9.14 -14.88 12.21
CA LYS A 74 8.85 -16.19 12.86
C LYS A 74 7.61 -16.16 13.78
N ASP A 75 7.19 -15.00 14.23
CA ASP A 75 6.03 -14.82 15.10
C ASP A 75 4.75 -14.51 14.26
N GLY A 76 4.86 -14.56 12.92
CA GLY A 76 3.76 -14.33 11.98
C GLY A 76 3.51 -12.87 11.65
N GLN A 77 4.32 -11.94 12.19
CA GLN A 77 4.16 -10.50 11.91
C GLN A 77 4.78 -10.13 10.56
N VAL A 78 4.04 -9.36 9.78
CA VAL A 78 4.56 -8.75 8.55
C VAL A 78 5.44 -7.56 8.91
N ARG A 79 6.65 -7.55 8.38
CA ARG A 79 7.65 -6.48 8.57
C ARG A 79 8.18 -5.99 7.24
N VAL A 80 8.59 -4.74 7.21
CA VAL A 80 9.25 -4.13 6.06
C VAL A 80 10.59 -3.57 6.50
N PHE A 81 11.66 -3.93 5.80
CA PHE A 81 13.00 -3.39 6.02
C PHE A 81 13.52 -2.75 4.76
N GLN A 82 14.49 -1.84 4.90
CA GLN A 82 15.37 -1.55 3.77
C GLN A 82 16.12 -2.82 3.39
N ASN A 83 16.08 -3.22 2.14
CA ASN A 83 16.73 -4.43 1.62
C ASN A 83 18.23 -4.23 1.42
N ILE A 84 18.89 -3.64 2.41
CA ILE A 84 20.28 -3.18 2.33
C ILE A 84 21.06 -3.66 3.55
N CYS A 85 22.17 -4.34 3.31
CA CYS A 85 23.11 -4.75 4.36
C CYS A 85 23.76 -3.55 5.03
N ARG A 86 23.71 -3.49 6.36
CA ARG A 86 24.27 -2.40 7.17
C ARG A 86 25.79 -2.31 7.15
N HIS A 87 26.48 -3.30 6.55
CA HIS A 87 27.92 -3.29 6.42
C HIS A 87 28.38 -2.40 5.25
N ARG A 88 28.03 -2.73 4.02
CA ARG A 88 28.50 -2.04 2.80
C ARG A 88 27.41 -1.89 1.74
N GLY A 89 26.15 -1.83 2.11
CA GLY A 89 25.06 -1.50 1.20
C GLY A 89 24.65 -2.60 0.20
N MET A 90 25.12 -3.85 0.39
CA MET A 90 24.71 -4.95 -0.49
C MET A 90 23.23 -5.27 -0.35
N ILE A 91 22.54 -5.51 -1.46
CA ILE A 91 21.17 -6.04 -1.47
C ILE A 91 21.18 -7.43 -0.81
N LEU A 92 20.22 -7.66 0.09
CA LEU A 92 20.17 -8.87 0.91
C LEU A 92 19.38 -9.99 0.24
N VAL A 93 18.29 -9.64 -0.41
CA VAL A 93 17.36 -10.57 -1.07
C VAL A 93 17.04 -10.01 -2.44
N GLU A 94 17.35 -10.77 -3.50
CA GLU A 94 17.13 -10.34 -4.88
C GLU A 94 15.86 -10.96 -5.49
N GLU A 95 15.42 -12.11 -4.94
CA GLU A 95 14.23 -12.85 -5.42
C GLU A 95 13.39 -13.34 -4.23
N PRO A 96 12.07 -13.52 -4.41
CA PRO A 96 11.23 -14.11 -3.37
C PRO A 96 11.77 -15.46 -2.90
N ARG A 97 11.85 -15.66 -1.59
CA ARG A 97 12.37 -16.90 -1.00
C ARG A 97 11.93 -17.11 0.44
N LYS A 98 12.11 -18.32 0.93
CA LYS A 98 11.99 -18.67 2.35
C LYS A 98 13.30 -18.36 3.07
N ILE A 99 13.24 -17.61 4.16
CA ILE A 99 14.36 -17.38 5.08
C ILE A 99 14.33 -18.45 6.16
N GLU A 100 15.29 -19.35 6.08
CA GLU A 100 15.50 -20.38 7.10
C GLU A 100 16.52 -19.85 8.13
N GLY A 101 16.01 -19.45 9.30
CA GLY A 101 16.81 -18.97 10.43
C GLY A 101 17.19 -17.49 10.36
N ALA A 102 18.01 -17.06 9.41
CA ALA A 102 18.49 -15.66 9.34
C ALA A 102 18.64 -15.16 7.90
N ILE A 103 18.45 -13.85 7.73
CA ILE A 103 18.74 -13.14 6.47
C ILE A 103 20.27 -13.01 6.38
N ARG A 104 20.87 -13.65 5.40
CA ARG A 104 22.33 -13.67 5.21
C ARG A 104 22.73 -12.77 4.05
N CYS A 105 23.62 -11.82 4.32
CA CYS A 105 24.21 -10.99 3.28
C CYS A 105 25.09 -11.85 2.33
N PRO A 106 24.89 -11.78 1.02
CA PRO A 106 25.67 -12.59 0.08
C PRO A 106 27.13 -12.16 -0.02
N TYR A 107 27.49 -10.94 0.44
CA TYR A 107 28.84 -10.42 0.29
C TYR A 107 29.78 -10.92 1.42
N HIS A 108 29.51 -10.59 2.68
CA HIS A 108 30.40 -10.97 3.80
C HIS A 108 29.68 -11.80 4.87
N SER A 109 28.54 -12.40 4.51
CA SER A 109 27.76 -13.29 5.38
C SER A 109 27.32 -12.67 6.72
N TRP A 110 27.20 -11.35 6.82
CA TRP A 110 26.50 -10.74 7.94
C TRP A 110 25.09 -11.26 7.99
N CYS A 111 24.66 -11.68 9.17
CA CYS A 111 23.35 -12.29 9.34
C CYS A 111 22.45 -11.45 10.23
N TYR A 112 21.19 -11.33 9.80
CA TYR A 112 20.15 -10.61 10.53
C TYR A 112 19.01 -11.57 10.86
N SER A 113 18.43 -11.43 12.03
CA SER A 113 17.21 -12.17 12.36
C SER A 113 16.03 -11.69 11.49
N THR A 114 14.94 -12.45 11.48
CA THR A 114 13.69 -12.04 10.83
C THR A 114 13.03 -10.80 11.49
N LYS A 115 13.55 -10.37 12.64
CA LYS A 115 13.17 -9.11 13.31
C LYS A 115 14.18 -7.99 13.07
N GLY A 116 15.11 -8.17 12.12
CA GLY A 116 16.08 -7.16 11.71
C GLY A 116 17.34 -7.05 12.57
N ALA A 117 17.42 -7.71 13.72
CA ALA A 117 18.60 -7.62 14.59
C ALA A 117 19.84 -8.26 13.94
N LEU A 118 21.02 -7.61 14.04
CA LEU A 118 22.30 -8.18 13.60
C LEU A 118 22.72 -9.31 14.56
N VAL A 119 22.76 -10.53 14.06
CA VAL A 119 23.04 -11.73 14.91
C VAL A 119 24.42 -12.34 14.69
N SER A 120 25.04 -12.13 13.53
CA SER A 120 26.37 -12.68 13.25
C SER A 120 27.15 -11.80 12.28
N THR A 121 28.46 -11.68 12.55
CA THR A 121 29.43 -10.90 11.76
C THR A 121 30.69 -11.74 11.54
N PRO A 122 30.65 -12.75 10.64
CA PRO A 122 31.76 -13.68 10.45
C PRO A 122 33.06 -12.97 10.12
N HIS A 123 34.13 -13.38 10.78
CA HIS A 123 35.51 -12.91 10.58
C HIS A 123 35.74 -11.40 10.79
N VAL A 124 34.82 -10.67 11.41
CA VAL A 124 34.95 -9.22 11.58
C VAL A 124 36.15 -8.80 12.43
N GLY A 125 36.61 -9.64 13.33
CA GLY A 125 37.80 -9.47 14.15
C GLY A 125 39.06 -10.14 13.60
N GLY A 126 39.01 -10.65 12.35
CA GLY A 126 40.04 -11.46 11.72
C GLY A 126 39.62 -12.90 11.48
N PRO A 127 40.44 -13.72 10.80
CA PRO A 127 40.10 -15.13 10.47
C PRO A 127 39.66 -15.93 11.71
N GLY A 128 38.44 -16.43 11.70
CA GLY A 128 37.86 -17.22 12.79
C GLY A 128 37.30 -16.39 13.97
N HIS A 129 37.49 -15.06 13.98
CA HIS A 129 37.00 -14.17 15.04
C HIS A 129 35.75 -13.42 14.58
N ASN A 130 34.59 -13.78 15.12
CA ASN A 130 33.26 -13.27 14.70
C ASN A 130 32.78 -12.05 15.52
N THR A 131 33.67 -11.45 16.32
CA THR A 131 33.37 -10.28 17.15
C THR A 131 34.53 -9.30 17.07
N HIS A 132 34.21 -8.02 17.22
CA HIS A 132 35.18 -6.93 17.36
C HIS A 132 34.54 -5.84 18.23
N GLU A 133 35.33 -5.19 19.08
CA GLU A 133 34.82 -4.18 20.04
C GLU A 133 34.16 -2.97 19.37
N SER A 134 34.60 -2.61 18.14
CA SER A 134 33.99 -1.53 17.35
C SER A 134 32.62 -1.87 16.74
N ILE A 135 32.21 -3.15 16.78
CA ILE A 135 30.92 -3.59 16.20
C ILE A 135 29.84 -3.60 17.26
N LYS A 136 29.05 -2.53 17.27
CA LYS A 136 27.89 -2.39 18.13
C LYS A 136 26.67 -3.00 17.45
N ARG A 137 26.38 -4.26 17.74
CA ARG A 137 25.32 -5.03 17.05
C ARG A 137 23.96 -4.39 17.17
N ASP A 138 23.64 -3.78 18.29
CA ASP A 138 22.36 -3.14 18.56
C ASP A 138 22.12 -1.90 17.67
N GLU A 139 23.19 -1.27 17.18
CA GLU A 139 23.14 -0.11 16.28
C GLU A 139 23.15 -0.50 14.78
N LEU A 140 23.44 -1.77 14.48
CA LEU A 140 23.66 -2.27 13.12
C LEU A 140 22.60 -3.27 12.65
N GLY A 141 21.44 -3.26 13.28
CA GLY A 141 20.24 -3.97 12.78
C GLY A 141 19.78 -3.39 11.43
N LEU A 142 18.96 -4.15 10.70
CA LEU A 142 18.31 -3.65 9.48
C LEU A 142 17.47 -2.41 9.81
N THR A 143 17.44 -1.47 8.90
CA THR A 143 16.54 -0.32 9.01
C THR A 143 15.10 -0.79 8.75
N GLU A 144 14.30 -0.83 9.80
CA GLU A 144 12.89 -1.16 9.69
C GLU A 144 12.12 0.06 9.18
N ILE A 145 11.22 -0.17 8.22
CA ILE A 145 10.26 0.81 7.76
C ILE A 145 8.98 0.59 8.56
N ARG A 146 8.48 1.63 9.18
CA ARG A 146 7.23 1.57 9.94
C ARG A 146 6.12 1.03 9.05
N SER A 147 5.48 -0.06 9.46
CA SER A 147 4.46 -0.75 8.66
C SER A 147 3.25 -1.15 9.49
N HIS A 148 2.11 -1.26 8.82
CA HIS A 148 0.85 -1.71 9.39
C HIS A 148 0.13 -2.61 8.39
N LEU A 149 -0.53 -3.66 8.86
CA LEU A 149 -1.33 -4.56 8.04
C LEU A 149 -2.81 -4.30 8.32
N TRP A 150 -3.53 -3.76 7.31
CA TRP A 150 -4.96 -3.55 7.40
C TRP A 150 -5.64 -4.04 6.13
N ARG A 151 -6.62 -4.91 6.27
CA ARG A 151 -7.33 -5.59 5.17
C ARG A 151 -6.39 -6.25 4.18
N ASP A 152 -5.37 -6.90 4.72
CA ASP A 152 -4.26 -7.52 4.00
C ASP A 152 -3.40 -6.57 3.15
N VAL A 153 -3.69 -5.29 3.10
CA VAL A 153 -2.79 -4.28 2.53
C VAL A 153 -1.67 -4.00 3.53
N VAL A 154 -0.45 -4.07 3.05
CA VAL A 154 0.74 -3.67 3.80
C VAL A 154 0.95 -2.17 3.58
N TRP A 155 0.63 -1.39 4.59
CA TRP A 155 0.85 0.04 4.61
C TRP A 155 2.21 0.35 5.20
N ILE A 156 2.90 1.34 4.64
CA ILE A 156 4.20 1.81 5.12
C ILE A 156 4.19 3.30 5.37
N ASN A 157 4.97 3.73 6.36
CA ASN A 157 5.33 5.12 6.54
C ASN A 157 6.87 5.23 6.53
N VAL A 158 7.41 5.76 5.45
CA VAL A 158 8.86 5.82 5.21
C VAL A 158 9.56 6.82 6.13
N SER A 159 8.93 7.98 6.38
CA SER A 159 9.49 9.00 7.28
C SER A 159 9.50 8.56 8.75
N GLY A 160 8.58 7.65 9.13
CA GLY A 160 8.46 7.13 10.49
C GLY A 160 7.68 8.02 11.45
N ASP A 161 7.23 9.20 11.04
CA ASP A 161 6.63 10.25 11.90
C ASP A 161 5.13 10.48 11.68
N ALA A 162 4.47 9.75 10.77
CA ALA A 162 3.02 9.79 10.64
C ALA A 162 2.33 9.40 11.98
N PRO A 163 1.11 9.88 12.26
CA PRO A 163 0.29 9.38 13.36
C PRO A 163 0.17 7.85 13.36
N ALA A 164 -0.34 7.25 14.42
CA ALA A 164 -0.68 5.82 14.40
C ALA A 164 -1.64 5.53 13.23
N PHE A 165 -1.53 4.36 12.61
CA PHE A 165 -2.36 4.01 11.45
C PHE A 165 -3.86 4.12 11.78
N GLU A 166 -4.22 3.64 12.96
CA GLU A 166 -5.59 3.67 13.49
C GLU A 166 -6.12 5.09 13.67
N ASP A 167 -5.25 6.05 13.99
CA ASP A 167 -5.62 7.46 14.10
C ASP A 167 -5.71 8.12 12.73
N ALA A 168 -4.75 7.81 11.84
CA ALA A 168 -4.70 8.38 10.50
C ALA A 168 -5.84 7.91 9.59
N MET A 169 -6.36 6.69 9.81
CA MET A 169 -7.42 6.06 9.01
C MET A 169 -8.70 5.82 9.82
N ALA A 170 -8.87 6.54 10.95
CA ALA A 170 -9.94 6.29 11.90
C ALA A 170 -11.35 6.36 11.28
N ASP A 171 -11.59 7.32 10.41
CA ASP A 171 -12.89 7.51 9.74
C ASP A 171 -13.18 6.37 8.77
N LEU A 172 -12.21 5.98 7.92
CA LEU A 172 -12.37 4.87 6.98
C LEU A 172 -12.51 3.52 7.68
N ILE A 173 -11.75 3.30 8.75
CA ILE A 173 -11.87 2.10 9.59
C ILE A 173 -13.28 2.00 10.18
N ALA A 174 -13.78 3.11 10.75
CA ALA A 174 -15.13 3.17 11.32
C ALA A 174 -16.21 3.00 10.24
N ARG A 175 -16.04 3.61 9.07
CA ARG A 175 -16.97 3.52 7.92
C ARG A 175 -17.16 2.09 7.46
N TRP A 176 -16.07 1.33 7.35
CA TRP A 176 -16.05 -0.03 6.82
C TRP A 176 -15.89 -1.12 7.90
N ARG A 177 -16.21 -0.81 9.15
CA ARG A 177 -16.07 -1.76 10.27
C ARG A 177 -16.77 -3.10 10.06
N GLU A 178 -17.86 -3.12 9.30
CA GLU A 178 -18.61 -4.35 8.99
C GLU A 178 -17.83 -5.31 8.09
N PHE A 179 -16.81 -4.81 7.36
CA PHE A 179 -15.90 -5.59 6.55
C PHE A 179 -14.60 -5.94 7.28
N ASP A 180 -14.54 -5.82 8.60
CA ASP A 180 -13.41 -6.27 9.41
C ASP A 180 -13.49 -7.79 9.62
N LEU A 181 -13.31 -8.51 8.53
CA LEU A 181 -13.46 -9.95 8.39
C LEU A 181 -12.18 -10.54 7.79
N PRO A 182 -11.92 -11.85 7.96
CA PRO A 182 -10.78 -12.49 7.31
C PRO A 182 -10.79 -12.29 5.79
N VAL A 183 -9.63 -11.89 5.25
CA VAL A 183 -9.43 -11.71 3.81
C VAL A 183 -8.98 -13.01 3.18
N TYR A 184 -9.66 -13.42 2.11
CA TYR A 184 -9.31 -14.59 1.31
C TYR A 184 -8.82 -14.15 -0.06
N HIS A 185 -7.86 -14.86 -0.60
CA HIS A 185 -7.26 -14.55 -1.89
C HIS A 185 -7.62 -15.61 -2.93
N GLY A 186 -7.97 -15.17 -4.14
CA GLY A 186 -8.36 -16.01 -5.26
C GLY A 186 -7.19 -16.73 -5.96
N GLY A 187 -5.98 -16.66 -5.41
CA GLY A 187 -4.78 -17.26 -6.02
C GLY A 187 -4.12 -16.36 -7.09
N ALA A 188 -3.25 -16.95 -7.90
CA ALA A 188 -2.44 -16.19 -8.86
C ALA A 188 -3.28 -15.45 -9.90
N ASP A 189 -4.35 -16.03 -10.37
CA ASP A 189 -5.22 -15.45 -11.41
C ASP A 189 -6.07 -14.26 -10.91
N SER A 190 -6.11 -14.04 -9.59
CA SER A 190 -6.77 -12.87 -9.00
C SER A 190 -5.86 -11.63 -8.95
N ARG A 191 -4.64 -11.72 -9.47
CA ARG A 191 -3.64 -10.66 -9.42
C ARG A 191 -3.15 -10.33 -10.83
N PHE A 192 -3.08 -9.06 -11.12
CA PHE A 192 -2.46 -8.57 -12.36
C PHE A 192 -1.75 -7.25 -12.10
N THR A 193 -0.82 -6.92 -12.97
CA THR A 193 -0.12 -5.63 -12.97
C THR A 193 -0.33 -4.96 -14.31
N LEU A 194 -0.66 -3.68 -14.27
CA LEU A 194 -0.74 -2.83 -15.45
C LEU A 194 0.27 -1.70 -15.29
N GLU A 195 1.02 -1.44 -16.35
CA GLU A 195 1.88 -0.28 -16.45
C GLU A 195 1.22 0.73 -17.39
N VAL A 196 1.05 1.96 -16.90
CA VAL A 196 0.44 3.05 -17.66
C VAL A 196 1.35 4.28 -17.66
N GLN A 197 1.46 4.93 -18.82
CA GLN A 197 2.29 6.13 -19.00
C GLN A 197 1.50 7.36 -18.57
N THR A 198 1.24 7.48 -17.27
CA THR A 198 0.45 8.59 -16.72
C THR A 198 0.94 8.98 -15.33
N ASN A 199 0.49 10.13 -14.85
CA ASN A 199 0.72 10.56 -13.48
C ASN A 199 -0.19 9.78 -12.52
N TRP A 200 0.33 9.37 -11.37
CA TRP A 200 -0.39 8.59 -10.36
C TRP A 200 -1.70 9.25 -9.88
N LYS A 201 -1.74 10.60 -9.84
CA LYS A 201 -2.94 11.35 -9.42
C LYS A 201 -4.13 11.12 -10.35
N LEU A 202 -3.89 10.91 -11.65
CA LEU A 202 -4.98 10.63 -12.60
C LEU A 202 -5.67 9.28 -12.30
N ALA A 203 -4.95 8.30 -11.77
CA ALA A 203 -5.57 7.05 -11.29
C ALA A 203 -6.46 7.29 -10.07
N VAL A 204 -6.00 8.12 -9.13
CA VAL A 204 -6.77 8.52 -7.95
C VAL A 204 -8.00 9.33 -8.35
N GLU A 205 -7.85 10.34 -9.19
CA GLU A 205 -8.94 11.19 -9.67
C GLU A 205 -10.01 10.37 -10.41
N ASN A 206 -9.59 9.49 -11.32
CA ASN A 206 -10.52 8.60 -12.04
C ASN A 206 -11.30 7.67 -11.09
N TYR A 207 -10.63 7.16 -10.03
CA TYR A 207 -11.28 6.25 -9.09
C TYR A 207 -12.30 6.96 -8.18
N CYS A 208 -12.10 8.24 -7.92
CA CYS A 208 -12.94 9.03 -7.01
C CYS A 208 -14.26 9.51 -7.62
N GLU A 209 -14.48 9.36 -8.93
CA GLU A 209 -15.65 9.89 -9.61
C GLU A 209 -16.35 8.85 -10.49
N SER A 210 -17.62 9.06 -10.76
CA SER A 210 -18.47 8.18 -11.60
C SER A 210 -18.86 8.79 -12.93
N TYR A 211 -18.44 10.02 -13.20
CA TYR A 211 -18.87 10.77 -14.38
C TYR A 211 -18.47 10.09 -15.70
N HIS A 212 -17.35 9.35 -15.74
CA HIS A 212 -16.89 8.62 -16.92
C HIS A 212 -17.69 7.34 -17.23
N LEU A 213 -18.49 6.81 -16.28
CA LEU A 213 -19.15 5.51 -16.40
C LEU A 213 -20.01 5.36 -17.66
N PRO A 214 -20.86 6.32 -18.06
CA PRO A 214 -21.72 6.17 -19.24
C PRO A 214 -20.96 5.92 -20.53
N TRP A 215 -19.73 6.44 -20.62
CA TRP A 215 -18.93 6.39 -21.86
C TRP A 215 -17.82 5.35 -21.82
N VAL A 216 -17.18 5.19 -20.68
CA VAL A 216 -16.02 4.27 -20.51
C VAL A 216 -16.47 2.89 -20.07
N HIS A 217 -17.48 2.82 -19.21
CA HIS A 217 -18.01 1.58 -18.68
C HIS A 217 -19.53 1.40 -18.93
N PRO A 218 -19.99 1.41 -20.20
CA PRO A 218 -21.42 1.35 -20.49
C PRO A 218 -22.11 0.08 -19.96
N GLY A 219 -21.36 -1.02 -19.85
CA GLY A 219 -21.87 -2.26 -19.25
C GLY A 219 -22.20 -2.09 -17.77
N LEU A 220 -21.32 -1.44 -17.01
CA LEU A 220 -21.55 -1.11 -15.60
C LEU A 220 -22.70 -0.11 -15.48
N ASN A 221 -22.69 0.94 -16.28
CA ASN A 221 -23.73 1.99 -16.28
C ASN A 221 -25.12 1.46 -16.66
N SER A 222 -25.22 0.28 -17.27
CA SER A 222 -26.52 -0.32 -17.63
C SER A 222 -27.35 -0.75 -16.42
N TYR A 223 -26.73 -0.96 -15.26
CA TYR A 223 -27.41 -1.37 -14.02
C TYR A 223 -27.05 -0.53 -12.79
N SER A 224 -25.90 0.13 -12.77
CA SER A 224 -25.48 1.12 -11.77
C SER A 224 -25.24 2.42 -12.52
N ARG A 225 -26.30 3.23 -12.65
CA ARG A 225 -26.30 4.41 -13.48
C ARG A 225 -25.63 5.58 -12.77
N LEU A 226 -25.17 6.58 -13.51
CA LEU A 226 -24.53 7.75 -12.94
C LEU A 226 -25.35 8.43 -11.83
N GLU A 227 -26.66 8.50 -11.98
CA GLU A 227 -27.57 9.08 -11.00
C GLU A 227 -27.74 8.25 -9.70
N ASP A 228 -27.31 7.00 -9.70
CA ASP A 228 -27.34 6.13 -8.53
C ASP A 228 -26.09 6.28 -7.65
N HIS A 229 -25.09 7.06 -8.11
CA HIS A 229 -23.84 7.28 -7.41
C HIS A 229 -23.91 8.49 -6.48
N TYR A 230 -23.15 8.40 -5.40
CA TYR A 230 -22.96 9.48 -4.46
C TYR A 230 -21.48 9.65 -4.13
N HIS A 231 -21.08 10.86 -3.77
CA HIS A 231 -19.71 11.18 -3.40
C HIS A 231 -19.44 10.94 -1.92
N ILE A 232 -18.24 10.45 -1.62
CA ILE A 232 -17.72 10.29 -0.26
C ILE A 232 -16.35 10.89 -0.14
N GLU A 233 -16.11 11.62 0.95
CA GLU A 233 -14.80 12.21 1.20
C GLU A 233 -14.53 12.41 2.69
N LYS A 234 -13.26 12.38 3.01
CA LYS A 234 -12.69 12.87 4.26
C LYS A 234 -11.40 13.62 3.93
N PRO A 235 -11.37 14.93 4.07
CA PRO A 235 -10.19 15.71 3.74
C PRO A 235 -8.92 15.20 4.40
N GLY A 236 -7.89 14.93 3.59
CA GLY A 236 -6.59 14.42 4.03
C GLY A 236 -6.50 12.92 4.28
N GLU A 237 -7.62 12.18 4.27
CA GLU A 237 -7.63 10.74 4.48
C GLU A 237 -8.00 9.98 3.20
N TYR A 238 -9.16 10.31 2.61
CA TYR A 238 -9.66 9.63 1.41
C TYR A 238 -10.68 10.44 0.63
N SER A 239 -10.91 10.04 -0.60
CA SER A 239 -12.06 10.45 -1.41
C SER A 239 -12.54 9.25 -2.21
N GLY A 240 -13.80 9.30 -2.70
CA GLY A 240 -14.35 8.20 -3.45
C GLY A 240 -15.80 8.38 -3.81
N GLN A 241 -16.38 7.30 -4.24
CA GLN A 241 -17.79 7.22 -4.61
C GLN A 241 -18.46 5.97 -4.04
N GLY A 242 -19.75 6.02 -3.89
CA GLY A 242 -20.59 4.85 -3.62
C GLY A 242 -21.71 4.75 -4.63
N THR A 243 -22.31 3.58 -4.75
CA THR A 243 -23.53 3.35 -5.52
C THR A 243 -24.65 2.88 -4.62
N LEU A 244 -25.87 3.29 -4.90
CA LEU A 244 -27.10 2.83 -4.26
C LEU A 244 -27.69 1.60 -4.97
N VAL A 245 -27.06 1.17 -6.07
CA VAL A 245 -27.49 0.02 -6.85
C VAL A 245 -26.27 -0.86 -7.11
N TYR A 246 -26.10 -1.87 -6.27
CA TYR A 246 -25.07 -2.90 -6.47
C TYR A 246 -25.69 -4.18 -7.02
N ARG A 247 -25.10 -4.73 -8.03
CA ARG A 247 -25.46 -6.02 -8.59
C ARG A 247 -24.32 -7.00 -8.43
N GLN A 248 -24.61 -8.10 -7.75
CA GLN A 248 -23.67 -9.20 -7.55
C GLN A 248 -23.12 -9.71 -8.88
N LEU A 249 -21.79 -9.82 -8.97
CA LEU A 249 -21.13 -10.33 -10.16
C LEU A 249 -21.33 -11.85 -10.28
N THR A 250 -21.49 -12.30 -11.50
CA THR A 250 -21.60 -13.74 -11.82
C THR A 250 -20.48 -14.12 -12.80
N ASN A 251 -19.94 -15.31 -12.63
CA ASN A 251 -19.08 -15.91 -13.64
C ASN A 251 -19.87 -16.38 -14.87
N GLU A 252 -19.18 -16.93 -15.87
CA GLU A 252 -19.79 -17.44 -17.10
C GLU A 252 -20.82 -18.55 -16.88
N THR A 253 -20.74 -19.26 -15.75
CA THR A 253 -21.69 -20.33 -15.38
C THR A 253 -22.85 -19.82 -14.53
N GLY A 254 -22.93 -18.52 -14.26
CA GLY A 254 -23.99 -17.89 -13.46
C GLY A 254 -23.79 -18.04 -11.94
N GLN A 255 -22.61 -18.49 -11.49
CA GLN A 255 -22.28 -18.56 -10.08
C GLN A 255 -21.79 -17.20 -9.57
N THR A 256 -22.19 -16.84 -8.36
CA THR A 256 -21.75 -15.64 -7.64
C THR A 256 -20.66 -15.98 -6.64
N PHE A 257 -19.92 -14.98 -6.18
CA PHE A 257 -19.09 -15.13 -4.98
C PHE A 257 -19.99 -15.31 -3.75
N PRO A 258 -19.50 -15.99 -2.71
CA PRO A 258 -20.22 -16.07 -1.44
C PRO A 258 -20.38 -14.68 -0.82
N ASP A 259 -21.56 -14.39 -0.28
CA ASP A 259 -21.78 -13.17 0.49
C ASP A 259 -20.99 -13.17 1.80
N PHE A 260 -20.55 -12.00 2.23
CA PHE A 260 -20.17 -11.78 3.61
C PHE A 260 -21.43 -11.83 4.50
N ALA A 261 -21.60 -12.91 5.23
CA ALA A 261 -22.82 -13.17 6.00
C ALA A 261 -23.14 -12.15 7.11
N GLU A 262 -22.14 -11.38 7.55
CA GLU A 262 -22.25 -10.51 8.72
C GLU A 262 -22.36 -9.01 8.36
N VAL A 263 -22.33 -8.65 7.09
CA VAL A 263 -22.52 -7.26 6.67
C VAL A 263 -23.99 -6.84 6.73
N GLY A 264 -24.25 -5.59 7.11
CA GLY A 264 -25.60 -5.05 7.27
C GLY A 264 -26.40 -5.01 5.95
N ALA A 265 -27.72 -4.97 6.07
CA ALA A 265 -28.65 -5.04 4.93
C ALA A 265 -28.43 -3.94 3.88
N LYS A 266 -27.86 -2.79 4.23
CA LYS A 266 -27.54 -1.72 3.27
C LYS A 266 -26.62 -2.19 2.15
N TRP A 267 -25.70 -3.11 2.45
CA TRP A 267 -24.74 -3.64 1.49
C TRP A 267 -25.33 -4.63 0.47
N ASN A 268 -26.59 -4.99 0.64
CA ASN A 268 -27.31 -5.79 -0.39
C ASN A 268 -27.46 -5.02 -1.70
N GLU A 269 -27.53 -3.69 -1.61
CA GLU A 269 -27.76 -2.80 -2.76
C GLU A 269 -26.67 -1.74 -2.92
N GLN A 270 -25.70 -1.69 -2.02
CA GLN A 270 -24.65 -0.65 -2.01
C GLN A 270 -23.25 -1.24 -2.19
N ALA A 271 -22.41 -0.46 -2.84
CA ALA A 271 -20.97 -0.66 -2.86
C ALA A 271 -20.26 0.70 -2.71
N GLU A 272 -19.05 0.69 -2.21
CA GLU A 272 -18.25 1.89 -2.08
C GLU A 272 -16.84 1.65 -2.65
N TYR A 273 -16.30 2.67 -3.29
CA TYR A 273 -14.99 2.69 -3.93
C TYR A 273 -14.23 3.93 -3.46
N VAL A 274 -13.13 3.71 -2.77
CA VAL A 274 -12.38 4.77 -2.06
C VAL A 274 -10.92 4.75 -2.45
N ALA A 275 -10.39 5.89 -2.82
CA ALA A 275 -8.97 6.16 -2.85
C ALA A 275 -8.53 6.60 -1.44
N ALA A 276 -7.93 5.69 -0.69
CA ALA A 276 -7.26 6.02 0.56
C ALA A 276 -5.88 6.59 0.22
N TYR A 277 -5.68 7.84 0.63
CA TYR A 277 -4.49 8.60 0.22
C TYR A 277 -3.20 8.06 0.85
N PRO A 278 -2.07 8.11 0.09
CA PRO A 278 -1.98 8.69 -1.26
C PRO A 278 -2.26 7.72 -2.41
N ASN A 279 -2.13 6.38 -2.25
CA ASN A 279 -1.98 5.47 -3.40
C ASN A 279 -2.75 4.15 -3.31
N VAL A 280 -3.70 4.00 -2.42
CA VAL A 280 -4.45 2.75 -2.28
C VAL A 280 -5.89 2.95 -2.74
N LEU A 281 -6.31 2.16 -3.73
CA LEU A 281 -7.66 2.15 -4.27
C LEU A 281 -8.37 0.90 -3.78
N LEU A 282 -9.45 1.06 -3.03
CA LEU A 282 -10.18 -0.03 -2.39
C LEU A 282 -11.67 0.03 -2.75
N GLY A 283 -12.24 -1.12 -3.04
CA GLY A 283 -13.68 -1.28 -3.17
C GLY A 283 -14.22 -2.24 -2.14
N VAL A 284 -15.41 -1.97 -1.61
CA VAL A 284 -16.15 -2.87 -0.73
C VAL A 284 -17.55 -3.08 -1.25
N HIS A 285 -17.96 -4.34 -1.27
CA HIS A 285 -19.29 -4.81 -1.59
C HIS A 285 -19.55 -6.13 -0.86
N ARG A 286 -20.79 -6.63 -0.91
CA ARG A 286 -21.24 -7.77 -0.09
C ARG A 286 -20.60 -9.12 -0.42
N ASP A 287 -20.01 -9.30 -1.62
CA ASP A 287 -19.48 -10.56 -2.17
C ASP A 287 -18.02 -10.47 -2.64
#